data_a6b7fd7a57dd042d6498d6532b1f9856
#
_entry.id   a6b7fd7a57dd042d6498d6532b1f9856
#
_cell.length_a   1.000
_cell.length_b   1.000
_cell.length_c   1.000
_cell.angle_alpha   90.00
_cell.angle_beta   90.00
_cell.angle_gamma   90.00
#
_symmetry.space_group_name_H-M   'P 1'
#
loop_
_entity.id
_entity.type
_entity.pdbx_description
1 polymer ?
#
loop_
_entity_poly.entity_id
_entity_poly.type
_entity_poly.pdbx_seq_one_letter_code
_entity_poly.pdbx_strand_id
1 'polypeptide(L)'
;MLKIIKFFDQKILQDGGIDLIVMGIGEDGHFCANMPGHTSFEREIFAVPFEEGDEIYQSIKNLTDKEPASPYVTFGPRTVLASKQLLVFADGKKKAEIMKKVLEGPITEEIPASILRTHPNVTFILDEEAAALLEN
;
A
#
# COMPACT_ATOMS: atom_id res chain seq x y z
N MET A 1 10.60 -19.56 -2.70
CA MET A 1 9.83 -18.29 -2.56
C MET A 1 9.01 -18.27 -1.29
N LEU A 2 7.96 -19.09 -1.14
CA LEU A 2 7.08 -19.12 0.05
C LEU A 2 7.82 -19.27 1.39
N LYS A 3 8.88 -20.07 1.45
CA LYS A 3 9.69 -20.23 2.67
C LYS A 3 10.43 -18.94 3.06
N ILE A 4 10.89 -18.18 2.09
CA ILE A 4 11.60 -16.92 2.31
C ILE A 4 10.63 -15.85 2.82
N ILE A 5 9.43 -15.77 2.23
CA ILE A 5 8.39 -14.82 2.66
C ILE A 5 7.97 -15.10 4.10
N LYS A 6 7.66 -16.35 4.44
CA LYS A 6 7.32 -16.75 5.81
C LYS A 6 8.45 -16.48 6.82
N PHE A 7 9.69 -16.72 6.40
CA PHE A 7 10.85 -16.39 7.23
C PHE A 7 10.94 -14.90 7.50
N PHE A 8 10.68 -14.07 6.49
CA PHE A 8 10.73 -12.61 6.61
C PHE A 8 9.61 -12.07 7.52
N ASP A 9 8.38 -12.56 7.39
CA ASP A 9 7.29 -12.23 8.32
C ASP A 9 7.64 -12.59 9.76
N GLN A 10 8.15 -13.81 9.98
CA GLN A 10 8.55 -14.25 11.31
C GLN A 10 9.69 -13.41 11.88
N LYS A 11 10.65 -13.02 11.03
CA LYS A 11 11.78 -12.17 11.45
C LYS A 11 11.31 -10.79 11.89
N ILE A 12 10.39 -10.16 11.14
CA ILE A 12 9.79 -8.88 11.53
C ILE A 12 9.11 -9.00 12.90
N LEU A 13 8.32 -10.05 13.12
CA LEU A 13 7.64 -10.26 14.40
C LEU A 13 8.62 -10.51 15.56
N GLN A 14 9.67 -11.30 15.34
CA GLN A 14 10.71 -11.58 16.32
C GLN A 14 11.51 -10.34 16.72
N ASP A 15 11.71 -9.41 15.77
CA ASP A 15 12.41 -8.15 16.00
C ASP A 15 11.49 -7.06 16.61
N GLY A 16 10.26 -7.39 16.99
CA GLY A 16 9.31 -6.48 17.64
C GLY A 16 8.33 -5.78 16.70
N GLY A 17 8.23 -6.24 15.46
CA GLY A 17 7.33 -5.68 14.44
C GLY A 17 7.92 -4.45 13.73
N ILE A 18 7.08 -3.77 12.97
CA ILE A 18 7.43 -2.53 12.25
C ILE A 18 7.00 -1.33 13.10
N ASP A 19 7.92 -0.44 13.41
CA ASP A 19 7.63 0.75 14.24
C ASP A 19 6.86 1.81 13.45
N LEU A 20 7.27 2.07 12.21
CA LEU A 20 6.67 3.09 11.35
C LEU A 20 6.65 2.62 9.90
N ILE A 21 5.50 2.78 9.25
CA ILE A 21 5.36 2.69 7.80
C ILE A 21 4.99 4.06 7.26
N VAL A 22 5.70 4.48 6.22
CA VAL A 22 5.41 5.70 5.45
C VAL A 22 5.05 5.27 4.04
N MET A 23 3.89 5.69 3.54
CA MET A 23 3.42 5.26 2.22
C MET A 23 2.55 6.32 1.52
N GLY A 24 2.43 6.18 0.21
CA GLY A 24 1.45 6.87 -0.60
C GLY A 24 0.27 5.97 -0.99
N ILE A 25 -0.69 6.54 -1.71
CA ILE A 25 -1.85 5.85 -2.27
C ILE A 25 -1.88 6.07 -3.78
N GLY A 26 -2.14 5.03 -4.56
CA GLY A 26 -2.37 5.12 -6.00
C GLY A 26 -3.67 5.86 -6.34
N GLU A 27 -3.78 6.38 -7.56
CA GLU A 27 -5.00 7.06 -8.04
C GLU A 27 -6.22 6.14 -8.09
N ASP A 28 -6.00 4.82 -8.15
CA ASP A 28 -7.01 3.77 -8.10
C ASP A 28 -7.31 3.24 -6.68
N GLY A 29 -6.60 3.74 -5.67
CA GLY A 29 -6.76 3.32 -4.28
C GLY A 29 -5.86 2.15 -3.85
N HIS A 30 -4.89 1.73 -4.66
CA HIS A 30 -3.90 0.76 -4.21
C HIS A 30 -2.91 1.38 -3.21
N PHE A 31 -2.34 0.54 -2.37
CA PHE A 31 -1.15 0.84 -1.57
C PHE A 31 -0.18 -0.34 -1.59
N CYS A 32 1.11 -0.08 -1.57
CA CYS A 32 2.10 -1.11 -1.90
C CYS A 32 1.71 -1.79 -3.23
N ALA A 33 1.61 -3.11 -3.30
CA ALA A 33 1.06 -3.80 -4.47
C ALA A 33 -0.31 -4.45 -4.19
N ASN A 34 -1.09 -3.86 -3.29
CA ASN A 34 -2.45 -4.28 -2.99
C ASN A 34 -3.41 -3.59 -3.97
N MET A 35 -3.66 -4.26 -5.11
CA MET A 35 -4.44 -3.71 -6.21
C MET A 35 -5.94 -3.91 -6.03
N PRO A 36 -6.80 -2.98 -6.52
CA PRO A 36 -8.25 -3.12 -6.50
C PRO A 36 -8.74 -4.46 -7.07
N GLY A 37 -9.66 -5.12 -6.38
CA GLY A 37 -10.24 -6.40 -6.80
C GLY A 37 -9.30 -7.61 -6.79
N HIS A 38 -8.03 -7.42 -6.45
CA HIS A 38 -7.01 -8.48 -6.37
C HIS A 38 -6.38 -8.60 -4.98
N THR A 39 -6.88 -7.84 -4.03
CA THR A 39 -6.38 -7.77 -2.66
C THR A 39 -7.32 -8.50 -1.71
N SER A 40 -6.76 -9.20 -0.74
CA SER A 40 -7.47 -9.65 0.46
C SER A 40 -6.92 -8.93 1.68
N PHE A 41 -7.78 -8.40 2.54
CA PHE A 41 -7.37 -7.71 3.76
C PHE A 41 -6.64 -8.60 4.76
N GLU A 42 -6.82 -9.92 4.66
CA GLU A 42 -6.13 -10.92 5.48
C GLU A 42 -4.69 -11.23 5.02
N ARG A 43 -4.28 -10.69 3.88
CA ARG A 43 -2.99 -11.02 3.29
C ARG A 43 -1.83 -10.38 4.05
N GLU A 44 -0.84 -11.19 4.37
CA GLU A 44 0.46 -10.80 4.93
C GLU A 44 1.44 -10.39 3.80
N ILE A 45 2.75 -10.56 4.00
CA ILE A 45 3.73 -10.36 2.93
C ILE A 45 3.50 -11.40 1.83
N PHE A 46 3.53 -10.96 0.59
CA PHE A 46 3.32 -11.84 -0.55
C PHE A 46 4.16 -11.45 -1.77
N ALA A 47 4.32 -12.41 -2.68
CA ALA A 47 5.00 -12.21 -3.94
C ALA A 47 4.01 -11.85 -5.04
N VAL A 48 4.38 -10.86 -5.85
CA VAL A 48 3.61 -10.41 -7.01
C VAL A 48 4.43 -10.69 -8.26
N PRO A 49 3.99 -11.62 -9.13
CA PRO A 49 4.63 -11.79 -10.43
C PRO A 49 4.34 -10.57 -11.32
N PHE A 50 5.28 -10.23 -12.16
CA PHE A 50 5.10 -9.20 -13.17
C PHE A 50 5.96 -9.53 -14.41
N GLU A 51 5.60 -8.94 -15.54
CA GLU A 51 6.21 -9.14 -16.83
C GLU A 51 6.75 -7.82 -17.40
N GLU A 52 7.56 -7.92 -18.45
CA GLU A 52 8.24 -6.77 -19.07
C GLU A 52 7.28 -5.66 -19.55
N GLY A 53 6.02 -6.01 -19.86
CA GLY A 53 4.99 -5.06 -20.30
C GLY A 53 4.29 -4.30 -19.17
N ASP A 54 4.50 -4.69 -17.92
CA ASP A 54 3.79 -4.10 -16.78
C ASP A 54 4.36 -2.73 -16.40
N GLU A 55 3.50 -1.81 -15.97
CA GLU A 55 3.92 -0.46 -15.53
C GLU A 55 4.93 -0.53 -14.37
N ILE A 56 4.74 -1.46 -13.45
CA ILE A 56 5.65 -1.64 -12.31
C ILE A 56 7.05 -2.06 -12.77
N TYR A 57 7.14 -2.92 -13.81
CA TYR A 57 8.40 -3.31 -14.40
C TYR A 57 9.14 -2.09 -14.94
N GLN A 58 8.47 -1.27 -15.76
CA GLN A 58 9.06 -0.07 -16.34
C GLN A 58 9.46 0.94 -15.27
N SER A 59 8.65 1.11 -14.24
CA SER A 59 8.93 2.01 -13.13
C SER A 59 10.19 1.60 -12.37
N ILE A 60 10.34 0.32 -12.02
CA ILE A 60 11.52 -0.19 -11.33
C ILE A 60 12.76 -0.08 -12.22
N LYS A 61 12.65 -0.43 -13.50
CA LYS A 61 13.72 -0.31 -14.46
C LYS A 61 14.24 1.12 -14.61
N ASN A 62 13.31 2.09 -14.72
CA ASN A 62 13.65 3.51 -14.82
C ASN A 62 14.32 4.06 -13.56
N LEU A 63 13.89 3.60 -12.37
CA LEU A 63 14.44 4.05 -11.10
C LEU A 63 15.81 3.45 -10.79
N THR A 64 16.07 2.23 -11.21
CA THR A 64 17.27 1.47 -10.79
C THR A 64 18.30 1.28 -11.89
N ASP A 65 17.94 1.55 -13.15
CA ASP A 65 18.74 1.23 -14.35
C ASP A 65 19.15 -0.26 -14.42
N LYS A 66 18.32 -1.12 -13.84
CA LYS A 66 18.54 -2.58 -13.79
C LYS A 66 17.30 -3.33 -14.23
N GLU A 67 17.51 -4.53 -14.75
CA GLU A 67 16.41 -5.45 -15.01
C GLU A 67 15.72 -5.86 -13.69
N PRO A 68 14.42 -5.57 -13.54
CA PRO A 68 13.69 -5.97 -12.35
C PRO A 68 13.60 -7.48 -12.20
N ALA A 69 13.77 -7.97 -10.97
CA ALA A 69 13.58 -9.38 -10.68
C ALA A 69 12.10 -9.69 -10.44
N SER A 70 11.57 -10.71 -11.13
CA SER A 70 10.20 -11.20 -10.91
C SER A 70 10.22 -12.54 -10.15
N PRO A 71 9.31 -12.74 -9.20
CA PRO A 71 8.35 -11.78 -8.65
C PRO A 71 9.01 -10.80 -7.67
N TYR A 72 8.39 -9.65 -7.44
CA TYR A 72 8.75 -8.78 -6.32
C TYR A 72 7.90 -9.12 -5.08
N VAL A 73 8.35 -8.66 -3.92
CA VAL A 73 7.68 -8.93 -2.63
C VAL A 73 7.09 -7.62 -2.09
N THR A 74 5.89 -7.70 -1.56
CA THR A 74 5.15 -6.55 -1.04
C THR A 74 4.50 -6.85 0.31
N PHE A 75 4.25 -5.79 1.08
CA PHE A 75 3.47 -5.90 2.31
C PHE A 75 1.97 -5.98 1.99
N GLY A 76 1.31 -7.01 2.47
CA GLY A 76 -0.15 -7.10 2.44
C GLY A 76 -0.81 -6.23 3.53
N PRO A 77 -2.14 -6.07 3.47
CA PRO A 77 -2.88 -5.21 4.40
C PRO A 77 -2.66 -5.62 5.86
N ARG A 78 -2.66 -6.89 6.16
CA ARG A 78 -2.47 -7.39 7.53
C ARG A 78 -1.11 -7.01 8.10
N THR A 79 -0.04 -7.11 7.31
CA THR A 79 1.30 -6.69 7.74
C THR A 79 1.38 -5.18 7.96
N VAL A 80 0.77 -4.39 7.07
CA VAL A 80 0.73 -2.92 7.21
C VAL A 80 -0.04 -2.51 8.47
N LEU A 81 -1.22 -3.09 8.70
CA LEU A 81 -2.05 -2.79 9.86
C LEU A 81 -1.44 -3.25 11.19
N ALA A 82 -0.50 -4.19 11.16
CA ALA A 82 0.24 -4.63 12.34
C ALA A 82 1.39 -3.70 12.73
N SER A 83 1.70 -2.67 11.96
CA SER A 83 2.72 -1.67 12.31
C SER A 83 2.27 -0.83 13.51
N LYS A 84 3.22 -0.23 14.23
CA LYS A 84 2.90 0.60 15.41
C LYS A 84 2.38 1.97 15.02
N GLN A 85 2.83 2.50 13.89
CA GLN A 85 2.40 3.79 13.34
C GLN A 85 2.36 3.75 11.82
N LEU A 86 1.41 4.47 11.26
CA LEU A 86 1.21 4.57 9.82
C LEU A 86 1.07 6.04 9.41
N LEU A 87 1.94 6.50 8.51
CA LEU A 87 1.84 7.81 7.86
C LEU A 87 1.51 7.61 6.38
N VAL A 88 0.40 8.18 5.96
CA VAL A 88 -0.11 8.04 4.59
C VAL A 88 -0.13 9.42 3.94
N PHE A 89 0.56 9.55 2.81
CA PHE A 89 0.66 10.80 2.05
C PHE A 89 -0.15 10.72 0.77
N ALA A 90 -0.82 11.80 0.44
CA ALA A 90 -1.41 12.01 -0.87
C ALA A 90 -1.36 13.49 -1.24
N ASP A 91 -0.94 13.77 -2.46
CA ASP A 91 -0.77 15.12 -2.97
C ASP A 91 -1.32 15.27 -4.38
N GLY A 92 -1.77 16.49 -4.68
CA GLY A 92 -2.23 16.89 -5.98
C GLY A 92 -3.68 16.52 -6.31
N LYS A 93 -4.26 17.28 -7.22
CA LYS A 93 -5.67 17.19 -7.63
C LYS A 93 -6.12 15.81 -8.09
N LYS A 94 -5.23 15.04 -8.71
CA LYS A 94 -5.54 13.67 -9.17
C LYS A 94 -5.90 12.71 -8.05
N LYS A 95 -5.49 13.02 -6.81
CA LYS A 95 -5.81 12.21 -5.62
C LYS A 95 -7.14 12.56 -4.97
N ALA A 96 -7.76 13.68 -5.30
CA ALA A 96 -8.94 14.18 -4.60
C ALA A 96 -10.11 13.17 -4.57
N GLU A 97 -10.45 12.58 -5.72
CA GLU A 97 -11.56 11.62 -5.78
C GLU A 97 -11.26 10.32 -5.01
N ILE A 98 -10.03 9.80 -5.14
CA ILE A 98 -9.69 8.58 -4.43
C ILE A 98 -9.57 8.80 -2.93
N MET A 99 -9.04 9.95 -2.49
CA MET A 99 -8.96 10.26 -1.07
C MET A 99 -10.33 10.41 -0.41
N LYS A 100 -11.32 10.99 -1.12
CA LYS A 100 -12.71 10.99 -0.66
C LYS A 100 -13.22 9.57 -0.45
N LYS A 101 -13.01 8.68 -1.42
CA LYS A 101 -13.45 7.27 -1.31
C LYS A 101 -12.73 6.52 -0.19
N VAL A 102 -11.43 6.75 -0.02
CA VAL A 102 -10.60 6.12 1.01
C VAL A 102 -11.04 6.56 2.40
N LEU A 103 -11.30 7.85 2.62
CA LEU A 103 -11.55 8.42 3.95
C LEU A 103 -13.04 8.41 4.33
N GLU A 104 -13.94 8.59 3.38
CA GLU A 104 -15.39 8.76 3.63
C GLU A 104 -16.25 7.64 3.03
N GLY A 105 -15.72 6.87 2.07
CA GLY A 105 -16.44 5.77 1.45
C GLY A 105 -16.47 4.48 2.29
N PRO A 106 -17.07 3.42 1.80
CA PRO A 106 -17.06 2.11 2.46
C PRO A 106 -15.65 1.51 2.48
N ILE A 107 -15.36 0.69 3.51
CA ILE A 107 -14.17 -0.15 3.55
C ILE A 107 -14.40 -1.35 2.63
N THR A 108 -13.59 -1.48 1.59
CA THR A 108 -13.77 -2.51 0.58
C THR A 108 -12.45 -2.86 -0.12
N GLU A 109 -12.29 -4.10 -0.53
CA GLU A 109 -11.13 -4.59 -1.28
C GLU A 109 -11.07 -4.01 -2.71
N GLU A 110 -12.15 -3.43 -3.21
CA GLU A 110 -12.17 -2.64 -4.45
C GLU A 110 -11.44 -1.29 -4.32
N ILE A 111 -11.28 -0.81 -3.10
CA ILE A 111 -10.46 0.36 -2.75
C ILE A 111 -9.56 -0.06 -1.58
N PRO A 112 -8.46 -0.76 -1.85
CA PRO A 112 -7.64 -1.37 -0.79
C PRO A 112 -7.20 -0.41 0.30
N ALA A 113 -6.85 0.84 -0.05
CA ALA A 113 -6.44 1.86 0.91
C ALA A 113 -7.53 2.26 1.91
N SER A 114 -8.80 1.93 1.66
CA SER A 114 -9.89 2.21 2.60
C SER A 114 -9.71 1.52 3.95
N ILE A 115 -9.02 0.37 4.00
CA ILE A 115 -8.74 -0.35 5.24
C ILE A 115 -7.76 0.40 6.15
N LEU A 116 -6.89 1.25 5.59
CA LEU A 116 -5.83 1.93 6.33
C LEU A 116 -6.38 2.84 7.43
N ARG A 117 -7.59 3.39 7.25
CA ARG A 117 -8.22 4.24 8.27
C ARG A 117 -8.65 3.49 9.54
N THR A 118 -8.64 2.15 9.52
CA THR A 118 -8.90 1.32 10.72
C THR A 118 -7.68 1.16 11.60
N HIS A 119 -6.50 1.56 11.14
CA HIS A 119 -5.28 1.48 11.93
C HIS A 119 -5.38 2.41 13.15
N PRO A 120 -5.07 1.93 14.38
CA PRO A 120 -5.29 2.71 15.61
C PRO A 120 -4.39 3.94 15.73
N ASN A 121 -3.28 3.99 14.98
CA ASN A 121 -2.32 5.10 14.99
C ASN A 121 -1.94 5.48 13.55
N VAL A 122 -2.94 5.89 12.76
CA VAL A 122 -2.75 6.36 11.38
C VAL A 122 -2.87 7.88 11.31
N THR A 123 -2.01 8.48 10.50
CA THR A 123 -2.09 9.90 10.13
C THR A 123 -2.11 9.99 8.61
N PHE A 124 -3.15 10.62 8.05
CA PHE A 124 -3.22 10.98 6.64
C PHE A 124 -2.76 12.43 6.48
N ILE A 125 -1.78 12.64 5.61
CA ILE A 125 -1.21 13.95 5.30
C ILE A 125 -1.52 14.24 3.85
N LEU A 126 -2.37 15.24 3.62
CA LEU A 126 -2.83 15.64 2.30
C LEU A 126 -2.52 17.12 2.07
N ASP A 127 -2.22 17.48 0.83
CA ASP A 127 -2.27 18.88 0.44
C ASP A 127 -3.72 19.35 0.18
N GLU A 128 -3.91 20.63 -0.03
CA GLU A 128 -5.24 21.22 -0.26
C GLU A 128 -5.93 20.64 -1.50
N GLU A 129 -5.16 20.31 -2.54
CA GLU A 129 -5.69 19.74 -3.78
C GLU A 129 -6.18 18.30 -3.59
N ALA A 130 -5.42 17.47 -2.90
CA ALA A 130 -5.83 16.10 -2.59
C ALA A 130 -7.01 16.04 -1.61
N ALA A 131 -7.14 17.05 -0.72
CA ALA A 131 -8.23 17.16 0.25
C ALA A 131 -9.48 17.87 -0.30
N ALA A 132 -9.45 18.41 -1.52
CA ALA A 132 -10.46 19.33 -2.04
C ALA A 132 -11.90 18.81 -2.08
N LEU A 133 -12.10 17.50 -2.09
CA LEU A 133 -13.43 16.86 -2.12
C LEU A 133 -13.86 16.26 -0.78
N LEU A 134 -13.06 16.39 0.26
CA LEU A 134 -13.43 15.92 1.60
C LEU A 134 -14.50 16.82 2.20
N GLU A 135 -15.44 16.19 2.94
CA GLU A 135 -16.44 16.92 3.72
C GLU A 135 -15.82 17.36 5.05
N ASN A 136 -15.96 18.67 5.36
CA ASN A 136 -15.44 19.25 6.61
C ASN A 136 -16.32 18.85 7.83
#